data_74235af9137acaedd0ec775c45a70ae2
#
_entry.id   74235af9137acaedd0ec775c45a70ae2
#
_cell.length_a   1.000
_cell.length_b   1.000
_cell.length_c   1.000
_cell.angle_alpha   90.00
_cell.angle_beta   90.00
_cell.angle_gamma   90.00
#
_symmetry.space_group_name_H-M   'P 1'
#
loop_
_entity.id
_entity.type
_entity.pdbx_description
1 polymer ?
#
loop_
_entity_poly.entity_id
_entity_poly.type
_entity_poly.pdbx_seq_one_letter_code
_entity_poly.pdbx_strand_id
1 'polypeptide(L)'
;LKHWPADAAKQLDSMIAANANKGNYAVFDMDNTSYRYDLEEALLPFMENKGLLSRDKLDPSLKLMPFKDTAEHKESLFSYYYRLCEIDDMVCYPWVAQVFSGFTLQALKVQVDELMASTKPIPSTYYEGDQVKAIEVQPPKVFKGQAELYNKLMENGIEVYVISAASEELVRMVASDPKYGYNVKPQNVIGVSLLLKDRASGQLTTARKQISAGHYDAKANEGLELTPYLWTPATWMAGKQAAILT
;
A
#
# COMPACT_ATOMS: atom_id res chain seq x y z
N LEU A 1 6.23 -25.48 5.76
CA LEU A 1 6.28 -24.49 4.66
C LEU A 1 6.04 -25.18 3.31
N LYS A 2 4.78 -25.58 3.02
CA LYS A 2 4.43 -26.41 1.84
C LYS A 2 4.60 -25.67 0.50
N HIS A 3 4.52 -24.35 0.50
CA HIS A 3 4.59 -23.51 -0.70
C HIS A 3 6.00 -22.99 -0.98
N TRP A 4 6.99 -23.51 -0.28
CA TRP A 4 8.42 -23.22 -0.46
C TRP A 4 9.15 -24.41 -1.09
N PRO A 5 10.22 -24.17 -1.87
CA PRO A 5 11.11 -25.25 -2.27
C PRO A 5 11.65 -26.00 -1.05
N ALA A 6 11.79 -27.33 -1.14
CA ALA A 6 12.08 -28.18 0.02
C ALA A 6 13.33 -27.74 0.80
N ASP A 7 14.43 -27.38 0.11
CA ASP A 7 15.66 -26.93 0.76
C ASP A 7 15.49 -25.58 1.45
N ALA A 8 14.77 -24.63 0.83
CA ALA A 8 14.47 -23.35 1.43
C ALA A 8 13.54 -23.50 2.64
N ALA A 9 12.51 -24.35 2.54
CA ALA A 9 11.62 -24.67 3.65
C ALA A 9 12.39 -25.21 4.85
N LYS A 10 13.32 -26.16 4.64
CA LYS A 10 14.16 -26.73 5.69
C LYS A 10 15.05 -25.68 6.36
N GLN A 11 15.66 -24.79 5.58
CA GLN A 11 16.50 -23.71 6.12
C GLN A 11 15.68 -22.72 6.94
N LEU A 12 14.52 -22.32 6.43
CA LEU A 12 13.58 -21.44 7.13
C LEU A 12 13.09 -22.09 8.43
N ASP A 13 12.72 -23.38 8.40
CA ASP A 13 12.29 -24.12 9.59
C ASP A 13 13.39 -24.16 10.65
N SER A 14 14.64 -24.39 10.25
CA SER A 14 15.78 -24.39 11.16
C SER A 14 16.04 -23.01 11.76
N MET A 15 15.96 -21.95 10.95
CA MET A 15 16.10 -20.56 11.41
C MET A 15 14.98 -20.19 12.39
N ILE A 16 13.73 -20.53 12.07
CA ILE A 16 12.58 -20.26 12.94
C ILE A 16 12.74 -20.97 14.28
N ALA A 17 13.08 -22.26 14.27
CA ALA A 17 13.30 -23.04 15.49
C ALA A 17 14.43 -22.47 16.36
N ALA A 18 15.52 -22.02 15.73
CA ALA A 18 16.66 -21.42 16.44
C ALA A 18 16.32 -20.07 17.09
N ASN A 19 15.29 -19.35 16.62
CA ASN A 19 14.91 -18.01 17.06
C ASN A 19 13.56 -17.95 17.79
N ALA A 20 12.88 -19.09 17.92
CA ALA A 20 11.55 -19.17 18.51
C ALA A 20 11.52 -18.70 19.98
N ASN A 21 10.48 -17.92 20.33
CA ASN A 21 10.18 -17.48 21.71
C ASN A 21 11.34 -16.75 22.40
N LYS A 22 12.15 -16.01 21.66
CA LYS A 22 13.31 -15.25 22.17
C LYS A 22 13.12 -13.72 22.09
N GLY A 23 11.89 -13.25 21.82
CA GLY A 23 11.62 -11.83 21.63
C GLY A 23 12.12 -11.28 20.28
N ASN A 24 12.42 -12.17 19.35
CA ASN A 24 12.84 -11.81 18.01
C ASN A 24 11.66 -11.33 17.16
N TYR A 25 11.97 -10.57 16.12
CA TYR A 25 11.00 -10.13 15.13
C TYR A 25 11.53 -10.27 13.70
N ALA A 26 10.63 -10.30 12.74
CA ALA A 26 10.93 -10.32 11.32
C ALA A 26 10.21 -9.14 10.63
N VAL A 27 10.88 -8.48 9.70
CA VAL A 27 10.35 -7.33 8.98
C VAL A 27 10.29 -7.65 7.49
N PHE A 28 9.17 -7.38 6.87
CA PHE A 28 8.92 -7.63 5.46
C PHE A 28 8.43 -6.37 4.74
N ASP A 29 8.76 -6.28 3.47
CA ASP A 29 8.10 -5.40 2.52
C ASP A 29 6.84 -6.08 1.96
N MET A 30 5.96 -5.33 1.28
CA MET A 30 4.74 -5.88 0.70
C MET A 30 4.78 -6.00 -0.81
N ASP A 31 4.84 -4.88 -1.53
CA ASP A 31 4.78 -4.86 -2.98
C ASP A 31 5.94 -5.64 -3.59
N ASN A 32 5.62 -6.57 -4.49
CA ASN A 32 6.57 -7.50 -5.12
C ASN A 32 7.43 -8.34 -4.15
N THR A 33 7.12 -8.34 -2.86
CA THR A 33 7.79 -9.12 -1.82
C THR A 33 6.84 -10.10 -1.16
N SER A 34 5.72 -9.64 -0.62
CA SER A 34 4.72 -10.47 0.07
C SER A 34 3.54 -10.83 -0.82
N TYR A 35 3.25 -10.00 -1.79
CA TYR A 35 2.42 -10.32 -2.96
C TYR A 35 3.14 -9.85 -4.23
N ARG A 36 2.75 -10.43 -5.36
CA ARG A 36 3.24 -10.02 -6.66
C ARG A 36 2.53 -8.76 -7.11
N TYR A 37 3.23 -7.87 -7.82
CA TYR A 37 2.81 -6.58 -8.32
C TYR A 37 2.62 -5.54 -7.19
N ASP A 38 2.25 -4.33 -7.57
CA ASP A 38 2.14 -3.18 -6.69
C ASP A 38 0.67 -2.82 -6.45
N LEU A 39 0.32 -2.59 -5.18
CA LEU A 39 -1.05 -2.31 -4.78
C LEU A 39 -1.52 -0.92 -5.24
N GLU A 40 -0.72 0.11 -4.99
CA GLU A 40 -1.10 1.49 -5.33
C GLU A 40 -1.09 1.71 -6.84
N GLU A 41 -0.06 1.18 -7.51
CA GLU A 41 0.07 1.26 -8.97
C GLU A 41 -1.11 0.59 -9.69
N ALA A 42 -1.63 -0.52 -9.15
CA ALA A 42 -2.80 -1.19 -9.70
C ALA A 42 -4.12 -0.51 -9.29
N LEU A 43 -4.22 -0.01 -8.06
CA LEU A 43 -5.44 0.63 -7.55
C LEU A 43 -5.74 1.94 -8.30
N LEU A 44 -4.72 2.68 -8.69
CA LEU A 44 -4.86 3.95 -9.41
C LEU A 44 -5.68 3.81 -10.71
N PRO A 45 -5.27 3.03 -11.72
CA PRO A 45 -6.06 2.86 -12.93
C PRO A 45 -7.35 2.07 -12.67
N PHE A 46 -7.39 1.19 -11.68
CA PHE A 46 -8.60 0.46 -11.31
C PHE A 46 -9.73 1.40 -10.87
N MET A 47 -9.44 2.35 -9.99
CA MET A 47 -10.41 3.35 -9.54
C MET A 47 -10.70 4.41 -10.60
N GLU A 48 -9.71 4.76 -11.43
CA GLU A 48 -9.90 5.69 -12.55
C GLU A 48 -10.87 5.12 -13.59
N ASN A 49 -10.69 3.86 -14.00
CA ASN A 49 -11.58 3.20 -14.96
C ASN A 49 -13.01 3.02 -14.44
N LYS A 50 -13.20 2.97 -13.13
CA LYS A 50 -14.52 2.97 -12.48
C LYS A 50 -15.14 4.37 -12.36
N GLY A 51 -14.42 5.43 -12.75
CA GLY A 51 -14.86 6.82 -12.60
C GLY A 51 -14.90 7.33 -11.15
N LEU A 52 -14.29 6.58 -10.23
CA LEU A 52 -14.16 6.97 -8.82
C LEU A 52 -13.06 8.01 -8.63
N LEU A 53 -11.91 7.79 -9.24
CA LEU A 53 -10.85 8.77 -9.38
C LEU A 53 -10.96 9.46 -10.74
N SER A 54 -10.71 10.76 -10.75
CA SER A 54 -10.55 11.53 -11.99
C SER A 54 -9.72 12.78 -11.71
N ARG A 55 -9.06 13.28 -12.73
CA ARG A 55 -8.28 14.52 -12.64
C ARG A 55 -9.10 15.74 -12.24
N ASP A 56 -10.42 15.74 -12.47
CA ASP A 56 -11.31 16.83 -12.06
C ASP A 56 -11.63 16.80 -10.57
N LYS A 57 -11.63 15.60 -9.99
CA LYS A 57 -11.84 15.35 -8.55
C LYS A 57 -10.54 15.36 -7.74
N LEU A 58 -9.38 15.41 -8.42
CA LEU A 58 -8.07 15.42 -7.78
C LEU A 58 -7.93 16.67 -6.91
N ASP A 59 -7.40 16.51 -5.70
CA ASP A 59 -7.06 17.64 -4.84
C ASP A 59 -6.14 18.61 -5.61
N PRO A 60 -6.44 19.91 -5.61
CA PRO A 60 -5.65 20.90 -6.35
C PRO A 60 -4.16 20.88 -6.04
N SER A 61 -3.78 20.55 -4.79
CA SER A 61 -2.38 20.46 -4.37
C SER A 61 -1.60 19.34 -5.06
N LEU A 62 -2.30 18.35 -5.65
CA LEU A 62 -1.71 17.22 -6.35
C LEU A 62 -1.59 17.45 -7.87
N LYS A 63 -2.04 18.58 -8.39
CA LYS A 63 -1.83 19.00 -9.78
C LYS A 63 -0.48 19.70 -9.91
N LEU A 64 0.60 18.94 -9.79
CA LEU A 64 1.99 19.46 -9.71
C LEU A 64 2.50 20.02 -11.04
N MET A 65 1.99 19.50 -12.16
CA MET A 65 2.34 19.95 -13.51
C MET A 65 1.11 19.85 -14.41
N PRO A 66 1.12 20.48 -15.61
CA PRO A 66 0.02 20.34 -16.56
C PRO A 66 -0.13 18.90 -17.04
N PHE A 67 -1.39 18.47 -17.27
CA PHE A 67 -1.66 17.22 -17.96
C PHE A 67 -1.22 17.30 -19.42
N LYS A 68 -0.67 16.22 -19.95
CA LYS A 68 -0.20 16.11 -21.33
C LYS A 68 -1.36 15.65 -22.22
N ASP A 69 -2.26 16.57 -22.53
CA ASP A 69 -3.39 16.31 -23.42
C ASP A 69 -3.06 16.59 -24.87
N THR A 70 -3.66 15.82 -25.76
CA THR A 70 -3.71 16.09 -27.20
C THR A 70 -5.15 16.31 -27.66
N ALA A 71 -5.36 16.62 -28.93
CA ALA A 71 -6.71 16.73 -29.50
C ALA A 71 -7.51 15.42 -29.40
N GLU A 72 -6.79 14.30 -29.49
CA GLU A 72 -7.37 12.94 -29.55
C GLU A 72 -7.26 12.16 -28.24
N HIS A 73 -6.44 12.61 -27.28
CA HIS A 73 -6.16 11.85 -26.06
C HIS A 73 -6.12 12.76 -24.83
N LYS A 74 -6.83 12.32 -23.80
CA LYS A 74 -6.77 12.88 -22.45
C LYS A 74 -5.87 12.02 -21.58
N GLU A 75 -4.84 12.63 -20.98
CA GLU A 75 -3.89 11.91 -20.14
C GLU A 75 -4.56 11.26 -18.93
N SER A 76 -4.28 9.98 -18.70
CA SER A 76 -4.74 9.26 -17.51
C SER A 76 -3.95 9.68 -16.26
N LEU A 77 -4.51 9.46 -15.07
CA LEU A 77 -3.79 9.63 -13.80
C LEU A 77 -2.61 8.67 -13.69
N PHE A 78 -2.74 7.47 -14.26
CA PHE A 78 -1.64 6.51 -14.32
C PHE A 78 -0.45 7.03 -15.14
N SER A 79 -0.70 7.60 -16.33
CA SER A 79 0.32 8.27 -17.14
C SER A 79 0.94 9.46 -16.41
N TYR A 80 0.12 10.26 -15.75
CA TYR A 80 0.57 11.41 -14.96
C TYR A 80 1.52 10.98 -13.84
N TYR A 81 1.18 9.91 -13.10
CA TYR A 81 2.04 9.30 -12.09
C TYR A 81 3.41 8.91 -12.68
N TYR A 82 3.44 8.20 -13.80
CA TYR A 82 4.68 7.80 -14.46
C TYR A 82 5.53 9.00 -14.87
N ARG A 83 4.92 10.05 -15.39
CA ARG A 83 5.65 11.28 -15.73
C ARG A 83 6.21 12.01 -14.50
N LEU A 84 5.55 11.92 -13.36
CA LEU A 84 6.12 12.41 -12.10
C LEU A 84 7.35 11.59 -11.70
N CYS A 85 7.34 10.27 -11.92
CA CYS A 85 8.50 9.41 -11.66
C CYS A 85 9.68 9.70 -12.61
N GLU A 86 9.43 10.18 -13.83
CA GLU A 86 10.50 10.66 -14.73
C GLU A 86 11.24 11.88 -14.16
N ILE A 87 10.59 12.67 -13.30
CA ILE A 87 11.23 13.78 -12.61
C ILE A 87 12.11 13.24 -11.48
N ASP A 88 11.53 12.48 -10.54
CA ASP A 88 12.21 11.85 -9.41
C ASP A 88 11.23 10.93 -8.68
N ASP A 89 11.71 9.77 -8.18
CA ASP A 89 10.92 8.86 -7.34
C ASP A 89 10.36 9.56 -6.10
N MET A 90 11.09 10.54 -5.55
CA MET A 90 10.63 11.32 -4.38
C MET A 90 9.54 12.35 -4.72
N VAL A 91 9.17 12.47 -5.99
CA VAL A 91 7.99 13.24 -6.43
C VAL A 91 6.80 12.32 -6.63
N CYS A 92 6.97 11.20 -7.32
CA CYS A 92 5.85 10.31 -7.63
C CYS A 92 5.42 9.43 -6.45
N TYR A 93 6.33 8.95 -5.60
CA TYR A 93 5.96 8.09 -4.46
C TYR A 93 5.05 8.82 -3.45
N PRO A 94 5.35 10.06 -3.03
CA PRO A 94 4.39 10.82 -2.22
C PRO A 94 3.04 10.97 -2.93
N TRP A 95 3.08 11.33 -4.20
CA TRP A 95 1.88 11.61 -4.99
C TRP A 95 0.94 10.40 -5.06
N VAL A 96 1.46 9.19 -5.34
CA VAL A 96 0.61 8.00 -5.45
C VAL A 96 -0.01 7.58 -4.12
N ALA A 97 0.64 7.86 -2.99
CA ALA A 97 0.03 7.68 -1.68
C ALA A 97 -1.09 8.72 -1.42
N GLN A 98 -0.92 9.97 -1.90
CA GLN A 98 -1.83 11.08 -1.67
C GLN A 98 -3.03 11.10 -2.62
N VAL A 99 -2.94 10.47 -3.80
CA VAL A 99 -3.98 10.53 -4.84
C VAL A 99 -5.33 9.98 -4.40
N PHE A 100 -5.35 9.07 -3.43
CA PHE A 100 -6.55 8.48 -2.85
C PHE A 100 -7.20 9.34 -1.76
N SER A 101 -6.75 10.57 -1.56
CA SER A 101 -7.36 11.51 -0.62
C SER A 101 -8.81 11.84 -1.00
N GLY A 102 -9.62 12.18 0.01
CA GLY A 102 -11.05 12.43 -0.15
C GLY A 102 -11.94 11.18 -0.01
N PHE A 103 -11.36 9.98 -0.01
CA PHE A 103 -12.09 8.74 0.27
C PHE A 103 -12.04 8.39 1.76
N THR A 104 -13.11 7.79 2.28
CA THR A 104 -13.07 7.15 3.60
C THR A 104 -12.27 5.84 3.50
N LEU A 105 -11.70 5.41 4.63
CA LEU A 105 -10.99 4.12 4.67
C LEU A 105 -11.90 2.95 4.29
N GLN A 106 -13.19 3.01 4.67
CA GLN A 106 -14.17 1.99 4.26
C GLN A 106 -14.36 1.97 2.74
N ALA A 107 -14.48 3.14 2.09
CA ALA A 107 -14.63 3.21 0.64
C ALA A 107 -13.39 2.66 -0.08
N LEU A 108 -12.19 2.98 0.42
CA LEU A 108 -10.93 2.44 -0.10
C LEU A 108 -10.84 0.92 0.12
N LYS A 109 -11.24 0.42 1.29
CA LYS A 109 -11.24 -1.01 1.58
C LYS A 109 -12.08 -1.81 0.58
N VAL A 110 -13.25 -1.30 0.21
CA VAL A 110 -14.08 -1.93 -0.83
C VAL A 110 -13.32 -2.03 -2.15
N GLN A 111 -12.63 -0.95 -2.57
CA GLN A 111 -11.88 -0.95 -3.83
C GLN A 111 -10.64 -1.87 -3.77
N VAL A 112 -9.92 -1.87 -2.66
CA VAL A 112 -8.80 -2.79 -2.44
C VAL A 112 -9.27 -4.24 -2.51
N ASP A 113 -10.39 -4.56 -1.88
CA ASP A 113 -10.93 -5.92 -1.87
C ASP A 113 -11.38 -6.40 -3.26
N GLU A 114 -12.01 -5.52 -4.03
CA GLU A 114 -12.40 -5.82 -5.41
C GLU A 114 -11.16 -5.98 -6.31
N LEU A 115 -10.15 -5.13 -6.15
CA LEU A 115 -8.89 -5.21 -6.88
C LEU A 115 -8.16 -6.53 -6.59
N MET A 116 -8.02 -6.87 -5.31
CA MET A 116 -7.34 -8.10 -4.88
C MET A 116 -8.07 -9.38 -5.33
N ALA A 117 -9.38 -9.30 -5.54
CA ALA A 117 -10.18 -10.40 -6.09
C ALA A 117 -10.13 -10.46 -7.62
N SER A 118 -9.66 -9.42 -8.28
CA SER A 118 -9.58 -9.36 -9.75
C SER A 118 -8.50 -10.28 -10.29
N THR A 119 -8.83 -10.97 -11.39
CA THR A 119 -7.87 -11.77 -12.16
C THR A 119 -7.58 -11.14 -13.54
N LYS A 120 -8.29 -10.08 -13.89
CA LYS A 120 -8.18 -9.41 -15.19
C LYS A 120 -7.19 -8.26 -15.10
N PRO A 121 -6.32 -8.11 -16.10
CA PRO A 121 -5.49 -6.92 -16.24
C PRO A 121 -6.35 -5.65 -16.31
N ILE A 122 -5.79 -4.56 -15.83
CA ILE A 122 -6.43 -3.25 -15.77
C ILE A 122 -5.87 -2.41 -16.92
N PRO A 123 -6.68 -2.08 -17.94
CA PRO A 123 -6.21 -1.29 -19.06
C PRO A 123 -5.92 0.15 -18.62
N SER A 124 -4.82 0.70 -19.10
CA SER A 124 -4.46 2.10 -18.94
C SER A 124 -3.60 2.59 -20.10
N THR A 125 -3.12 3.80 -20.02
CA THR A 125 -2.20 4.39 -20.99
C THR A 125 -1.07 5.11 -20.28
N TYR A 126 0.06 5.24 -20.95
CA TYR A 126 1.19 6.05 -20.52
C TYR A 126 1.87 6.70 -21.74
N TYR A 127 2.71 7.69 -21.50
CA TYR A 127 3.52 8.29 -22.55
C TYR A 127 4.92 7.63 -22.61
N GLU A 128 5.32 7.27 -23.81
CA GLU A 128 6.70 6.95 -24.16
C GLU A 128 7.21 8.07 -25.09
N GLY A 129 7.95 9.02 -24.53
CA GLY A 129 8.20 10.29 -25.23
C GLY A 129 6.90 11.04 -25.50
N ASP A 130 6.59 11.29 -26.76
CA ASP A 130 5.34 11.95 -27.18
C ASP A 130 4.25 10.98 -27.66
N GLN A 131 4.52 9.67 -27.60
CA GLN A 131 3.59 8.65 -28.06
C GLN A 131 2.78 8.10 -26.89
N VAL A 132 1.45 8.04 -27.06
CA VAL A 132 0.56 7.33 -26.15
C VAL A 132 0.67 5.83 -26.38
N LYS A 133 0.99 5.08 -25.37
CA LYS A 133 1.06 3.61 -25.38
C LYS A 133 -0.02 3.03 -24.48
N ALA A 134 -0.60 1.92 -24.91
CA ALA A 134 -1.48 1.13 -24.06
C ALA A 134 -0.65 0.25 -23.10
N ILE A 135 -1.15 0.07 -21.89
CA ILE A 135 -0.58 -0.83 -20.89
C ILE A 135 -1.69 -1.62 -20.20
N GLU A 136 -1.36 -2.81 -19.76
CA GLU A 136 -2.21 -3.65 -18.91
C GLU A 136 -1.55 -3.83 -17.54
N VAL A 137 -2.06 -3.13 -16.55
CA VAL A 137 -1.57 -3.20 -15.16
C VAL A 137 -2.14 -4.44 -14.48
N GLN A 138 -1.29 -5.22 -13.84
CA GLN A 138 -1.73 -6.46 -13.20
C GLN A 138 -2.20 -6.22 -11.77
N PRO A 139 -3.36 -6.80 -11.36
CA PRO A 139 -3.79 -6.74 -9.96
C PRO A 139 -2.83 -7.54 -9.06
N PRO A 140 -2.64 -7.13 -7.79
CA PRO A 140 -1.78 -7.86 -6.87
C PRO A 140 -2.22 -9.31 -6.66
N LYS A 141 -1.27 -10.21 -6.44
CA LYS A 141 -1.51 -11.65 -6.20
C LYS A 141 -0.75 -12.12 -4.99
N VAL A 142 -1.48 -12.59 -3.98
CA VAL A 142 -0.90 -13.13 -2.75
C VAL A 142 0.09 -14.27 -3.04
N PHE A 143 1.28 -14.17 -2.50
CA PHE A 143 2.22 -15.29 -2.44
C PHE A 143 1.87 -16.20 -1.26
N LYS A 144 1.28 -17.36 -1.55
CA LYS A 144 0.88 -18.33 -0.52
C LYS A 144 2.04 -18.73 0.40
N GLY A 145 3.25 -18.84 -0.15
CA GLY A 145 4.44 -19.15 0.62
C GLY A 145 4.79 -18.06 1.63
N GLN A 146 4.61 -16.79 1.27
CA GLN A 146 4.85 -15.67 2.20
C GLN A 146 3.80 -15.64 3.32
N ALA A 147 2.53 -15.80 2.99
CA ALA A 147 1.47 -15.88 4.00
C ALA A 147 1.72 -17.06 4.97
N GLU A 148 2.14 -18.21 4.46
CA GLU A 148 2.52 -19.38 5.27
C GLU A 148 3.73 -19.09 6.18
N LEU A 149 4.76 -18.40 5.66
CA LEU A 149 5.94 -18.01 6.43
C LEU A 149 5.58 -17.06 7.57
N TYR A 150 4.76 -16.05 7.30
CA TYR A 150 4.30 -15.09 8.31
C TYR A 150 3.62 -15.78 9.48
N ASN A 151 2.65 -16.66 9.20
CA ASN A 151 1.95 -17.40 10.24
C ASN A 151 2.90 -18.31 11.02
N LYS A 152 3.80 -19.01 10.34
CA LYS A 152 4.76 -19.88 11.01
C LYS A 152 5.72 -19.11 11.92
N LEU A 153 6.16 -17.92 11.53
CA LEU A 153 6.95 -17.03 12.40
C LEU A 153 6.17 -16.67 13.66
N MET A 154 4.94 -16.18 13.50
CA MET A 154 4.08 -15.75 14.61
C MET A 154 3.72 -16.92 15.55
N GLU A 155 3.43 -18.11 15.02
CA GLU A 155 3.16 -19.33 15.78
C GLU A 155 4.37 -19.75 16.63
N ASN A 156 5.59 -19.35 16.26
CA ASN A 156 6.82 -19.61 17.00
C ASN A 156 7.30 -18.41 17.84
N GLY A 157 6.42 -17.44 18.13
CA GLY A 157 6.72 -16.32 18.99
C GLY A 157 7.71 -15.31 18.39
N ILE A 158 7.82 -15.28 17.07
CA ILE A 158 8.59 -14.27 16.33
C ILE A 158 7.58 -13.26 15.80
N GLU A 159 7.67 -12.01 16.24
CA GLU A 159 6.75 -10.96 15.76
C GLU A 159 7.02 -10.62 14.30
N VAL A 160 5.93 -10.45 13.54
CA VAL A 160 6.01 -10.05 12.14
C VAL A 160 5.60 -8.59 12.00
N TYR A 161 6.47 -7.81 11.38
CA TYR A 161 6.24 -6.42 10.99
C TYR A 161 6.24 -6.30 9.47
N VAL A 162 5.44 -5.39 8.98
CA VAL A 162 5.47 -4.95 7.59
C VAL A 162 5.93 -3.50 7.54
N ILE A 163 6.92 -3.21 6.68
CA ILE A 163 7.36 -1.85 6.39
C ILE A 163 7.34 -1.62 4.88
N SER A 164 6.36 -0.87 4.41
CA SER A 164 6.13 -0.60 2.99
C SER A 164 6.41 0.85 2.62
N ALA A 165 6.81 1.10 1.39
CA ALA A 165 6.90 2.43 0.80
C ALA A 165 5.52 2.95 0.30
N ALA A 166 4.49 2.10 0.33
CA ALA A 166 3.12 2.44 -0.02
C ALA A 166 2.33 3.01 1.18
N SER A 167 1.13 3.51 0.92
CA SER A 167 0.21 4.02 1.94
C SER A 167 -0.02 3.01 3.05
N GLU A 168 0.24 3.41 4.29
CA GLU A 168 0.11 2.55 5.47
C GLU A 168 -1.29 1.95 5.59
N GLU A 169 -2.33 2.75 5.35
CA GLU A 169 -3.71 2.30 5.47
C GLU A 169 -4.07 1.27 4.38
N LEU A 170 -3.65 1.48 3.14
CA LEU A 170 -3.90 0.52 2.05
C LEU A 170 -3.18 -0.81 2.31
N VAL A 171 -1.92 -0.75 2.73
CA VAL A 171 -1.14 -1.95 3.07
C VAL A 171 -1.76 -2.70 4.25
N ARG A 172 -2.21 -1.98 5.29
CA ARG A 172 -2.90 -2.58 6.44
C ARG A 172 -4.18 -3.31 6.05
N MET A 173 -4.93 -2.79 5.06
CA MET A 173 -6.14 -3.42 4.53
C MET A 173 -5.88 -4.83 3.96
N VAL A 174 -4.65 -5.13 3.53
CA VAL A 174 -4.25 -6.44 3.02
C VAL A 174 -3.51 -7.25 4.07
N ALA A 175 -2.49 -6.67 4.70
CA ALA A 175 -1.62 -7.37 5.64
C ALA A 175 -2.33 -7.85 6.90
N SER A 176 -3.35 -7.10 7.38
CA SER A 176 -4.06 -7.40 8.62
C SER A 176 -5.44 -8.02 8.44
N ASP A 177 -5.97 -8.08 7.22
CA ASP A 177 -7.25 -8.75 6.95
C ASP A 177 -7.04 -10.27 6.85
N PRO A 178 -7.67 -11.07 7.73
CA PRO A 178 -7.52 -12.53 7.75
C PRO A 178 -7.82 -13.21 6.41
N LYS A 179 -8.67 -12.61 5.56
CA LYS A 179 -9.02 -13.21 4.27
C LYS A 179 -7.84 -13.33 3.30
N TYR A 180 -6.78 -12.52 3.49
CA TYR A 180 -5.56 -12.60 2.67
C TYR A 180 -4.51 -13.53 3.28
N GLY A 181 -4.69 -13.93 4.55
CA GLY A 181 -3.91 -14.97 5.19
C GLY A 181 -2.57 -14.55 5.78
N TYR A 182 -2.18 -13.26 5.72
CA TYR A 182 -0.94 -12.78 6.34
C TYR A 182 -1.07 -12.64 7.86
N ASN A 183 -2.22 -12.22 8.34
CA ASN A 183 -2.57 -12.11 9.77
C ASN A 183 -1.63 -11.21 10.58
N VAL A 184 -1.03 -10.20 9.95
CA VAL A 184 -0.15 -9.24 10.64
C VAL A 184 -1.00 -8.37 11.56
N LYS A 185 -0.57 -8.18 12.81
CA LYS A 185 -1.26 -7.29 13.74
C LYS A 185 -1.34 -5.88 13.12
N PRO A 186 -2.50 -5.19 13.16
CA PRO A 186 -2.64 -3.86 12.54
C PRO A 186 -1.58 -2.84 12.99
N GLN A 187 -1.16 -2.89 14.27
CA GLN A 187 -0.13 -2.01 14.82
C GLN A 187 1.27 -2.31 14.29
N ASN A 188 1.50 -3.49 13.73
CA ASN A 188 2.77 -3.92 13.16
C ASN A 188 2.90 -3.60 11.66
N VAL A 189 1.91 -2.92 11.08
CA VAL A 189 1.96 -2.46 9.69
C VAL A 189 2.38 -0.99 9.68
N ILE A 190 3.51 -0.72 9.06
CA ILE A 190 4.13 0.60 8.96
C ILE A 190 4.27 0.94 7.47
N GLY A 191 3.83 2.12 7.09
CA GLY A 191 3.88 2.59 5.72
C GLY A 191 3.92 4.11 5.67
N VAL A 192 3.63 4.66 4.50
CA VAL A 192 3.49 6.10 4.33
C VAL A 192 2.18 6.55 4.99
N SER A 193 2.29 7.23 6.11
CA SER A 193 1.14 7.72 6.86
C SER A 193 0.64 9.05 6.30
N LEU A 194 -0.65 9.14 6.10
CA LEU A 194 -1.36 10.38 5.80
C LEU A 194 -2.25 10.75 6.97
N LEU A 195 -2.51 12.03 7.17
CA LEU A 195 -3.48 12.46 8.16
C LEU A 195 -4.87 11.93 7.78
N LEU A 196 -5.56 11.39 8.77
CA LEU A 196 -6.96 10.97 8.69
C LEU A 196 -7.83 12.05 9.29
N LYS A 197 -8.98 12.31 8.69
CA LYS A 197 -9.91 13.37 9.10
C LYS A 197 -11.29 12.80 9.40
N ASP A 198 -11.81 13.14 10.55
CA ASP A 198 -13.24 12.98 10.84
C ASP A 198 -14.02 14.09 10.11
N ARG A 199 -14.91 13.71 9.21
CA ARG A 199 -15.70 14.68 8.42
C ARG A 199 -16.64 15.54 9.25
N ALA A 200 -17.17 15.01 10.34
CA ALA A 200 -18.15 15.69 11.16
C ALA A 200 -17.50 16.73 12.07
N SER A 201 -16.42 16.37 12.75
CA SER A 201 -15.71 17.24 13.71
C SER A 201 -14.56 18.03 13.09
N GLY A 202 -14.05 17.60 11.94
CA GLY A 202 -12.83 18.13 11.33
C GLY A 202 -11.53 17.74 12.04
N GLN A 203 -11.61 16.88 13.07
CA GLN A 203 -10.44 16.43 13.81
C GLN A 203 -9.52 15.59 12.95
N LEU A 204 -8.20 15.79 13.18
CA LEU A 204 -7.14 15.07 12.47
C LEU A 204 -6.46 14.08 13.40
N THR A 205 -6.13 12.92 12.87
CA THR A 205 -5.37 11.87 13.58
C THR A 205 -4.52 11.08 12.57
N THR A 206 -3.78 10.07 13.04
CA THR A 206 -3.18 9.01 12.24
C THR A 206 -3.31 7.69 12.99
N ALA A 207 -3.25 6.56 12.27
CA ALA A 207 -3.18 5.26 12.92
C ALA A 207 -1.95 5.16 13.84
N ARG A 208 -0.79 5.69 13.41
CA ARG A 208 0.44 5.74 14.22
C ARG A 208 0.24 6.44 15.56
N LYS A 209 -0.41 7.60 15.54
CA LYS A 209 -0.72 8.35 16.78
C LYS A 209 -1.63 7.55 17.71
N GLN A 210 -2.67 6.91 17.16
CA GLN A 210 -3.59 6.10 17.95
C GLN A 210 -2.90 4.86 18.52
N ILE A 211 -2.05 4.18 17.75
CA ILE A 211 -1.28 3.02 18.20
C ILE A 211 -0.34 3.40 19.33
N SER A 212 0.42 4.47 19.18
CA SER A 212 1.32 4.98 20.24
C SER A 212 0.58 5.35 21.52
N ALA A 213 -0.65 5.82 21.40
CA ALA A 213 -1.50 6.18 22.56
C ALA A 213 -2.31 5.00 23.10
N GLY A 214 -2.21 3.80 22.50
CA GLY A 214 -2.89 2.58 22.96
C GLY A 214 -4.40 2.55 22.72
N HIS A 215 -4.92 3.37 21.80
CA HIS A 215 -6.36 3.43 21.51
C HIS A 215 -6.71 3.25 20.01
N TYR A 216 -5.85 2.56 19.26
CA TYR A 216 -6.15 2.23 17.87
C TYR A 216 -7.38 1.34 17.75
N ASP A 217 -8.34 1.76 16.93
CA ASP A 217 -9.55 1.01 16.60
C ASP A 217 -9.79 1.04 15.08
N ALA A 218 -9.52 -0.08 14.43
CA ALA A 218 -9.67 -0.22 12.99
C ALA A 218 -11.12 0.06 12.53
N LYS A 219 -12.11 -0.39 13.32
CA LYS A 219 -13.53 -0.22 12.97
C LYS A 219 -13.97 1.24 13.08
N ALA A 220 -13.53 1.93 14.13
CA ALA A 220 -13.81 3.36 14.28
C ALA A 220 -13.15 4.18 13.15
N ASN A 221 -11.98 3.77 12.68
CA ASN A 221 -11.26 4.44 11.62
C ASN A 221 -11.88 4.28 10.22
N GLU A 222 -12.74 3.29 9.99
CA GLU A 222 -13.39 3.08 8.69
C GLU A 222 -14.11 4.33 8.15
N GLY A 223 -14.69 5.15 9.02
CA GLY A 223 -15.39 6.38 8.67
C GLY A 223 -14.47 7.58 8.43
N LEU A 224 -13.19 7.49 8.76
CA LEU A 224 -12.24 8.59 8.59
C LEU A 224 -11.84 8.76 7.13
N GLU A 225 -11.68 10.00 6.71
CA GLU A 225 -11.26 10.38 5.36
C GLU A 225 -9.74 10.48 5.28
N LEU A 226 -9.17 9.90 4.23
CA LEU A 226 -7.77 10.08 3.90
C LEU A 226 -7.56 11.49 3.35
N THR A 227 -6.59 12.23 3.92
CA THR A 227 -6.21 13.56 3.45
C THR A 227 -4.95 13.51 2.58
N PRO A 228 -4.64 14.57 1.79
CA PRO A 228 -3.40 14.60 1.02
C PRO A 228 -2.17 14.99 1.86
N TYR A 229 -2.30 15.13 3.19
CA TYR A 229 -1.23 15.61 4.06
C TYR A 229 -0.43 14.46 4.63
N LEU A 230 0.87 14.45 4.33
CA LEU A 230 1.81 13.47 4.86
C LEU A 230 2.10 13.71 6.35
N TRP A 231 2.13 12.61 7.09
CA TRP A 231 2.67 12.56 8.45
C TRP A 231 4.02 11.85 8.42
N THR A 232 5.09 12.55 8.80
CA THR A 232 6.47 12.07 8.68
C THR A 232 6.99 11.44 9.98
N PRO A 233 8.01 10.58 9.93
CA PRO A 233 8.83 10.22 8.75
C PRO A 233 8.13 9.26 7.81
N ALA A 234 8.39 9.41 6.49
CA ALA A 234 7.89 8.50 5.49
C ALA A 234 8.85 7.31 5.31
N THR A 235 8.31 6.18 4.85
CA THR A 235 9.01 4.90 4.75
C THR A 235 9.59 4.63 3.36
N TRP A 236 10.02 5.70 2.67
CA TRP A 236 10.78 5.59 1.43
C TRP A 236 12.27 5.48 1.70
N MET A 237 12.99 4.71 0.90
CA MET A 237 14.46 4.56 0.96
C MET A 237 14.95 4.32 2.40
N ALA A 238 15.81 5.20 2.92
CA ALA A 238 16.33 5.12 4.29
C ALA A 238 15.26 5.27 5.39
N GLY A 239 14.07 5.76 5.05
CA GLY A 239 12.95 5.86 5.98
C GLY A 239 12.47 4.52 6.52
N LYS A 240 12.61 3.43 5.75
CA LYS A 240 12.33 2.08 6.26
C LYS A 240 13.27 1.71 7.41
N GLN A 241 14.56 1.97 7.26
CA GLN A 241 15.54 1.72 8.33
C GLN A 241 15.28 2.59 9.56
N ALA A 242 14.95 3.87 9.38
CA ALA A 242 14.59 4.76 10.48
C ALA A 242 13.38 4.21 11.26
N ALA A 243 12.36 3.70 10.59
CA ALA A 243 11.19 3.11 11.23
C ALA A 243 11.48 1.81 11.99
N ILE A 244 12.53 1.05 11.62
CA ILE A 244 12.97 -0.14 12.36
C ILE A 244 13.71 0.23 13.65
N LEU A 245 14.41 1.36 13.64
CA LEU A 245 15.26 1.79 14.75
C LEU A 245 14.53 2.63 15.81
N THR A 246 13.31 3.09 15.52
CA THR A 246 12.46 3.89 16.42
C THR A 246 11.32 3.10 17.02
#